data_eeb6be3dfb24906e4ddedcbf2ea19fdc
#
_entry.id   eeb6be3dfb24906e4ddedcbf2ea19fdc
#
_cell.length_a   1.000
_cell.length_b   1.000
_cell.length_c   1.000
_cell.angle_alpha   90.00
_cell.angle_beta   90.00
_cell.angle_gamma   90.00
#
_symmetry.space_group_name_H-M   'P 1'
#
loop_
_entity.id
_entity.type
_entity.pdbx_description
1 polymer ?
#
loop_
_entity_poly.entity_id
_entity_poly.type
_entity_poly.pdbx_seq_one_letter_code
_entity_poly.pdbx_strand_id
1 'polypeptide(L)'
;SSIEDLTSSASLNKVKIRFEAAVGAGIPLIEVLIDMLKQNKISKITGIINGTSNYILSSMHNSNKSFDESLKEAQKLGFAESDPTNDIGGFDAVYKLSILGSIAFGGKVPIESISVKGIENLSQKDISYSNELGFVIKLLAVTENKSSKIYSNVAPYLVPKNHPLAKVNDNYNAIEINGDLVGNLWFQGQGAGKLSTTSAVIGDLIGIENST
;
A
#
# COMPACT_ATOMS: atom_id res chain seq x y z
N SER A 1 15.76 11.96 -1.75
CA SER A 1 16.55 10.99 -0.97
C SER A 1 15.74 9.72 -0.78
N SER A 2 16.39 8.58 -0.87
CA SER A 2 15.75 7.29 -0.60
C SER A 2 15.67 7.04 0.91
N ILE A 3 14.88 6.04 1.32
CA ILE A 3 14.80 5.67 2.74
C ILE A 3 16.16 5.19 3.26
N GLU A 4 16.96 4.53 2.42
CA GLU A 4 18.31 4.12 2.78
C GLU A 4 19.25 5.29 3.03
N ASP A 5 19.15 6.36 2.24
CA ASP A 5 19.96 7.57 2.47
C ASP A 5 19.64 8.18 3.83
N LEU A 6 18.36 8.25 4.18
CA LEU A 6 17.89 8.79 5.46
C LEU A 6 18.32 7.92 6.65
N THR A 7 18.12 6.61 6.55
CA THR A 7 18.50 5.67 7.63
C THR A 7 20.01 5.58 7.79
N SER A 8 20.78 5.61 6.69
CA SER A 8 22.24 5.66 6.74
C SER A 8 22.74 6.95 7.37
N SER A 9 22.16 8.11 6.98
CA SER A 9 22.50 9.40 7.57
C SER A 9 22.16 9.43 9.06
N ALA A 10 21.01 8.91 9.47
CA ALA A 10 20.63 8.83 10.87
C ALA A 10 21.61 7.97 11.68
N SER A 11 22.00 6.80 11.13
CA SER A 11 22.97 5.91 11.75
C SER A 11 24.35 6.58 11.93
N LEU A 12 24.86 7.23 10.87
CA LEU A 12 26.14 7.95 10.91
C LEU A 12 26.16 9.07 11.97
N ASN A 13 25.05 9.78 12.12
CA ASN A 13 24.92 10.89 13.07
C ASN A 13 24.42 10.42 14.45
N LYS A 14 24.25 9.11 14.67
CA LYS A 14 23.76 8.53 15.94
C LYS A 14 22.42 9.13 16.39
N VAL A 15 21.56 9.42 15.44
CA VAL A 15 20.18 9.87 15.67
C VAL A 15 19.19 8.82 15.23
N LYS A 16 17.98 8.85 15.79
CA LYS A 16 16.91 7.92 15.44
C LYS A 16 15.99 8.54 14.39
N ILE A 17 15.51 7.70 13.51
CA ILE A 17 14.48 8.03 12.53
C ILE A 17 13.37 6.99 12.63
N ARG A 18 12.12 7.44 12.64
CA ARG A 18 10.92 6.63 12.53
C ARG A 18 9.98 7.25 11.51
N PHE A 19 9.20 6.44 10.82
CA PHE A 19 8.37 6.90 9.70
C PHE A 19 7.14 5.99 9.49
N GLU A 20 6.52 5.51 10.59
CA GLU A 20 5.36 4.61 10.53
C GLU A 20 4.23 5.19 9.68
N ALA A 21 3.98 6.50 9.79
CA ALA A 21 2.94 7.16 9.02
C ALA A 21 3.21 7.27 7.50
N ALA A 22 4.40 6.90 7.02
CA ALA A 22 4.75 6.99 5.60
C ALA A 22 4.00 5.97 4.74
N VAL A 23 3.62 4.81 5.32
CA VAL A 23 2.86 3.77 4.62
C VAL A 23 1.76 3.22 5.51
N GLY A 24 0.50 3.28 5.04
CA GLY A 24 -0.63 2.69 5.75
C GLY A 24 -1.12 3.49 6.96
N ALA A 25 -0.56 4.68 7.21
CA ALA A 25 -0.94 5.61 8.28
C ALA A 25 -1.22 4.93 9.64
N GLY A 26 -2.47 4.59 9.94
CA GLY A 26 -2.86 3.97 11.21
C GLY A 26 -2.61 2.47 11.33
N ILE A 27 -2.08 1.83 10.29
CA ILE A 27 -1.71 0.41 10.31
C ILE A 27 -0.29 0.30 10.81
N PRO A 28 -0.01 -0.36 11.96
CA PRO A 28 1.36 -0.57 12.45
C PRO A 28 2.07 -1.57 11.54
N LEU A 29 2.80 -1.08 10.55
CA LEU A 29 3.34 -1.88 9.47
C LEU A 29 4.87 -1.84 9.40
N ILE A 30 5.48 -0.65 9.46
CA ILE A 30 6.92 -0.48 9.23
C ILE A 30 7.74 -1.06 10.39
N GLU A 31 7.40 -0.71 11.61
CA GLU A 31 8.10 -1.25 12.80
C GLU A 31 7.91 -2.76 12.91
N VAL A 32 6.68 -3.25 12.66
CA VAL A 32 6.41 -4.69 12.66
C VAL A 32 7.22 -5.39 11.57
N LEU A 33 7.30 -4.84 10.36
CA LEU A 33 8.09 -5.41 9.27
C LEU A 33 9.58 -5.45 9.63
N ILE A 34 10.14 -4.38 10.21
CA ILE A 34 11.54 -4.32 10.67
C ILE A 34 11.79 -5.37 11.76
N ASP A 35 10.87 -5.52 12.72
CA ASP A 35 11.00 -6.54 13.77
C ASP A 35 10.90 -7.97 13.22
N MET A 36 9.99 -8.22 12.27
CA MET A 36 9.86 -9.53 11.61
C MET A 36 11.12 -9.97 10.88
N LEU A 37 11.87 -9.02 10.28
CA LEU A 37 13.12 -9.32 9.56
C LEU A 37 14.23 -9.85 10.46
N LYS A 38 14.12 -9.72 11.79
CA LYS A 38 15.08 -10.30 12.75
C LYS A 38 15.05 -11.82 12.75
N GLN A 39 13.92 -12.45 12.41
CA GLN A 39 13.74 -13.89 12.43
C GLN A 39 13.12 -14.50 11.16
N ASN A 40 12.64 -13.68 10.22
CA ASN A 40 12.01 -14.15 8.99
C ASN A 40 12.71 -13.59 7.74
N LYS A 41 12.65 -14.34 6.66
CA LYS A 41 12.93 -13.83 5.31
C LYS A 41 11.61 -13.54 4.62
N ILE A 42 11.40 -12.28 4.29
CA ILE A 42 10.21 -11.88 3.55
C ILE A 42 10.41 -12.22 2.07
N SER A 43 9.46 -12.94 1.50
CA SER A 43 9.49 -13.33 0.09
C SER A 43 8.60 -12.43 -0.78
N LYS A 44 7.47 -11.94 -0.22
CA LYS A 44 6.50 -11.16 -0.98
C LYS A 44 5.71 -10.22 -0.08
N ILE A 45 5.37 -9.05 -0.63
CA ILE A 45 4.38 -8.13 -0.06
C ILE A 45 3.35 -7.85 -1.15
N THR A 46 2.07 -7.95 -0.81
CA THR A 46 0.94 -7.59 -1.69
C THR A 46 -0.01 -6.70 -0.93
N GLY A 47 -0.41 -5.56 -1.51
CA GLY A 47 -1.29 -4.66 -0.76
C GLY A 47 -2.17 -3.76 -1.61
N ILE A 48 -3.30 -3.40 -1.01
CA ILE A 48 -4.11 -2.23 -1.34
C ILE A 48 -3.60 -1.12 -0.44
N ILE A 49 -2.76 -0.22 -0.95
CA ILE A 49 -2.05 0.80 -0.15
C ILE A 49 -2.39 2.24 -0.56
N ASN A 50 -3.42 2.40 -1.41
CA ASN A 50 -4.00 3.69 -1.73
C ASN A 50 -5.51 3.65 -1.52
N GLY A 51 -6.01 4.43 -0.55
CA GLY A 51 -7.42 4.44 -0.17
C GLY A 51 -8.33 5.08 -1.23
N THR A 52 -7.86 6.09 -1.94
CA THR A 52 -8.62 6.80 -2.98
C THR A 52 -8.98 5.86 -4.13
N SER A 53 -7.99 5.18 -4.69
CA SER A 53 -8.22 4.23 -5.78
C SER A 53 -9.05 3.03 -5.34
N ASN A 54 -8.87 2.55 -4.09
CA ASN A 54 -9.71 1.47 -3.57
C ASN A 54 -11.17 1.92 -3.39
N TYR A 55 -11.42 3.15 -2.92
CA TYR A 55 -12.76 3.70 -2.83
C TYR A 55 -13.44 3.78 -4.21
N ILE A 56 -12.74 4.33 -5.21
CA ILE A 56 -13.27 4.45 -6.58
C ILE A 56 -13.66 3.06 -7.13
N LEU A 57 -12.75 2.09 -7.06
CA LEU A 57 -13.02 0.74 -7.53
C LEU A 57 -14.15 0.05 -6.75
N SER A 58 -14.23 0.26 -5.43
CA SER A 58 -15.32 -0.27 -4.60
C SER A 58 -16.66 0.33 -4.98
N SER A 59 -16.73 1.65 -5.23
CA SER A 59 -17.93 2.34 -5.70
C SER A 59 -18.39 1.84 -7.06
N MET A 60 -17.47 1.65 -8.02
CA MET A 60 -17.75 1.07 -9.34
C MET A 60 -18.34 -0.36 -9.21
N HIS A 61 -17.77 -1.19 -8.34
CA HIS A 61 -18.23 -2.57 -8.13
C HIS A 61 -19.58 -2.67 -7.40
N ASN A 62 -19.75 -1.91 -6.32
CA ASN A 62 -20.88 -2.08 -5.41
C ASN A 62 -22.11 -1.27 -5.82
N SER A 63 -21.88 -0.11 -6.45
CA SER A 63 -22.94 0.85 -6.80
C SER A 63 -23.17 0.98 -8.32
N ASN A 64 -22.47 0.18 -9.13
CA ASN A 64 -22.55 0.22 -10.59
C ASN A 64 -22.34 1.61 -11.21
N LYS A 65 -21.53 2.45 -10.55
CA LYS A 65 -21.19 3.80 -10.99
C LYS A 65 -20.05 3.76 -12.02
N SER A 66 -20.03 4.74 -12.90
CA SER A 66 -18.87 4.98 -13.77
C SER A 66 -17.65 5.42 -12.97
N PHE A 67 -16.47 5.39 -13.58
CA PHE A 67 -15.25 5.90 -13.00
C PHE A 67 -15.38 7.38 -12.60
N ASP A 68 -15.91 8.22 -13.50
CA ASP A 68 -16.07 9.65 -13.27
C ASP A 68 -17.04 9.98 -12.12
N GLU A 69 -18.14 9.22 -12.02
CA GLU A 69 -19.10 9.37 -10.91
C GLU A 69 -18.48 8.99 -9.58
N SER A 70 -17.73 7.89 -9.55
CA SER A 70 -17.02 7.38 -8.37
C SER A 70 -15.91 8.33 -7.93
N LEU A 71 -15.16 8.90 -8.88
CA LEU A 71 -14.14 9.91 -8.59
C LEU A 71 -14.73 11.19 -8.02
N LYS A 72 -15.81 11.73 -8.62
CA LYS A 72 -16.51 12.93 -8.10
C LYS A 72 -17.04 12.70 -6.70
N GLU A 73 -17.56 11.51 -6.42
CA GLU A 73 -18.02 11.15 -5.09
C GLU A 73 -16.86 11.08 -4.08
N ALA A 74 -15.72 10.46 -4.46
CA ALA A 74 -14.51 10.43 -3.64
C ALA A 74 -14.02 11.84 -3.30
N GLN A 75 -14.03 12.75 -4.28
CA GLN A 75 -13.68 14.17 -4.07
C GLN A 75 -14.65 14.87 -3.11
N LYS A 76 -15.97 14.67 -3.28
CA LYS A 76 -17.00 15.25 -2.40
C LYS A 76 -16.86 14.76 -0.95
N LEU A 77 -16.45 13.51 -0.75
CA LEU A 77 -16.26 12.91 0.57
C LEU A 77 -14.87 13.22 1.18
N GLY A 78 -13.98 13.88 0.43
CA GLY A 78 -12.62 14.22 0.87
C GLY A 78 -11.64 13.05 0.83
N PHE A 79 -11.96 11.98 0.10
CA PHE A 79 -11.05 10.85 -0.13
C PHE A 79 -10.11 11.07 -1.31
N ALA A 80 -10.48 11.96 -2.24
CA ALA A 80 -9.65 12.38 -3.37
C ALA A 80 -9.48 13.91 -3.34
N GLU A 81 -8.28 14.36 -3.68
CA GLU A 81 -7.99 15.77 -3.90
C GLU A 81 -8.53 16.24 -5.25
N SER A 82 -8.47 17.56 -5.51
CA SER A 82 -8.87 18.14 -6.79
C SER A 82 -8.02 17.64 -7.96
N ASP A 83 -6.73 17.39 -7.72
CA ASP A 83 -5.84 16.69 -8.65
C ASP A 83 -5.54 15.27 -8.10
N PRO A 84 -6.26 14.25 -8.54
CA PRO A 84 -6.10 12.88 -8.06
C PRO A 84 -5.05 12.08 -8.82
N THR A 85 -4.26 12.68 -9.69
CA THR A 85 -3.36 12.01 -10.65
C THR A 85 -2.44 11.00 -9.98
N ASN A 86 -1.86 11.33 -8.81
CA ASN A 86 -0.99 10.43 -8.07
C ASN A 86 -1.73 9.18 -7.57
N ASP A 87 -2.99 9.32 -7.19
CA ASP A 87 -3.81 8.21 -6.66
C ASP A 87 -4.30 7.31 -7.80
N ILE A 88 -4.98 7.90 -8.80
CA ILE A 88 -5.59 7.11 -9.89
C ILE A 88 -4.55 6.55 -10.86
N GLY A 89 -3.43 7.25 -11.06
CA GLY A 89 -2.28 6.77 -11.83
C GLY A 89 -1.44 5.72 -11.11
N GLY A 90 -1.67 5.50 -9.80
CA GLY A 90 -0.98 4.49 -8.98
C GLY A 90 0.38 4.94 -8.44
N PHE A 91 0.79 6.19 -8.63
CA PHE A 91 2.12 6.67 -8.23
C PHE A 91 2.28 6.73 -6.70
N ASP A 92 1.26 7.12 -5.95
CA ASP A 92 1.29 7.05 -4.48
C ASP A 92 1.59 5.62 -4.00
N ALA A 93 0.94 4.61 -4.62
CA ALA A 93 1.20 3.22 -4.31
C ALA A 93 2.63 2.78 -4.71
N VAL A 94 3.19 3.33 -5.79
CA VAL A 94 4.60 3.10 -6.19
C VAL A 94 5.56 3.60 -5.12
N TYR A 95 5.37 4.82 -4.61
CA TYR A 95 6.24 5.40 -3.57
C TYR A 95 6.21 4.56 -2.30
N LYS A 96 5.02 4.16 -1.86
CA LYS A 96 4.83 3.31 -0.68
C LYS A 96 5.43 1.91 -0.87
N LEU A 97 5.25 1.32 -2.06
CA LEU A 97 5.81 0.01 -2.39
C LEU A 97 7.34 0.03 -2.41
N SER A 98 7.95 1.11 -2.92
CA SER A 98 9.41 1.32 -2.88
C SER A 98 9.93 1.29 -1.44
N ILE A 99 9.25 1.96 -0.51
CA ILE A 99 9.60 1.95 0.92
C ILE A 99 9.51 0.53 1.49
N LEU A 100 8.37 -0.14 1.32
CA LEU A 100 8.14 -1.48 1.85
C LEU A 100 9.12 -2.50 1.28
N GLY A 101 9.34 -2.47 -0.03
CA GLY A 101 10.27 -3.38 -0.70
C GLY A 101 11.72 -3.15 -0.26
N SER A 102 12.13 -1.90 -0.09
CA SER A 102 13.48 -1.56 0.37
C SER A 102 13.73 -2.09 1.79
N ILE A 103 12.76 -1.95 2.69
CA ILE A 103 12.83 -2.52 4.05
C ILE A 103 12.87 -4.04 3.98
N ALA A 104 11.92 -4.66 3.28
CA ALA A 104 11.73 -6.12 3.27
C ALA A 104 12.91 -6.88 2.68
N PHE A 105 13.60 -6.31 1.70
CA PHE A 105 14.67 -7.01 0.97
C PHE A 105 16.07 -6.48 1.28
N GLY A 106 16.19 -5.51 2.20
CA GLY A 106 17.48 -5.00 2.68
C GLY A 106 18.30 -4.28 1.61
N GLY A 107 17.63 -3.66 0.64
CA GLY A 107 18.27 -2.91 -0.44
C GLY A 107 17.30 -2.05 -1.21
N LYS A 108 17.83 -1.02 -1.89
CA LYS A 108 17.00 -0.05 -2.61
C LYS A 108 16.13 -0.72 -3.68
N VAL A 109 14.83 -0.46 -3.61
CA VAL A 109 13.86 -0.71 -4.68
C VAL A 109 13.59 0.62 -5.38
N PRO A 110 14.29 0.94 -6.49
CA PRO A 110 14.16 2.21 -7.16
C PRO A 110 12.75 2.40 -7.70
N ILE A 111 12.19 3.60 -7.57
CA ILE A 111 10.86 3.95 -8.06
C ILE A 111 10.75 3.66 -9.57
N GLU A 112 11.81 3.95 -10.31
CA GLU A 112 11.91 3.77 -11.75
C GLU A 112 11.88 2.29 -12.18
N SER A 113 12.18 1.37 -11.26
CA SER A 113 12.13 -0.08 -11.49
C SER A 113 10.74 -0.68 -11.27
N ILE A 114 9.82 0.07 -10.70
CA ILE A 114 8.46 -0.37 -10.41
C ILE A 114 7.58 -0.05 -11.61
N SER A 115 7.07 -1.08 -12.28
CA SER A 115 6.10 -0.85 -13.34
C SER A 115 4.77 -0.39 -12.76
N VAL A 116 4.14 0.61 -13.39
CA VAL A 116 2.89 1.19 -12.91
C VAL A 116 1.84 1.24 -14.00
N LYS A 117 0.61 0.86 -13.64
CA LYS A 117 -0.61 1.05 -14.43
C LYS A 117 -1.72 1.49 -13.46
N GLY A 118 -2.25 2.67 -13.71
CA GLY A 118 -3.35 3.23 -12.92
C GLY A 118 -4.71 2.62 -13.23
N ILE A 119 -5.76 3.23 -12.66
CA ILE A 119 -7.14 2.78 -12.78
C ILE A 119 -7.98 3.65 -13.73
N GLU A 120 -7.42 4.73 -14.24
CA GLU A 120 -8.11 5.76 -15.04
C GLU A 120 -8.73 5.24 -16.34
N ASN A 121 -8.20 4.13 -16.88
CA ASN A 121 -8.69 3.53 -18.11
C ASN A 121 -9.67 2.36 -17.89
N LEU A 122 -10.07 2.10 -16.63
CA LEU A 122 -11.03 1.06 -16.32
C LEU A 122 -12.45 1.53 -16.60
N SER A 123 -13.18 0.72 -17.34
CA SER A 123 -14.57 0.97 -17.68
C SER A 123 -15.54 0.16 -16.82
N GLN A 124 -16.82 0.55 -16.81
CA GLN A 124 -17.88 -0.24 -16.16
C GLN A 124 -18.05 -1.63 -16.79
N LYS A 125 -17.67 -1.79 -18.06
CA LYS A 125 -17.66 -3.11 -18.71
C LYS A 125 -16.61 -4.04 -18.12
N ASP A 126 -15.41 -3.52 -17.79
CA ASP A 126 -14.35 -4.31 -17.15
C ASP A 126 -14.80 -4.80 -15.78
N ILE A 127 -15.49 -3.92 -15.02
CA ILE A 127 -16.09 -4.27 -13.73
C ILE A 127 -17.16 -5.37 -13.90
N SER A 128 -18.08 -5.24 -14.86
CA SER A 128 -19.13 -6.25 -15.12
C SER A 128 -18.52 -7.58 -15.47
N TYR A 129 -17.59 -7.63 -16.42
CA TYR A 129 -16.94 -8.87 -16.83
C TYR A 129 -16.14 -9.52 -15.69
N SER A 130 -15.44 -8.72 -14.88
CA SER A 130 -14.75 -9.27 -13.71
C SER A 130 -15.73 -9.93 -12.74
N ASN A 131 -16.88 -9.31 -12.50
CA ASN A 131 -17.93 -9.83 -11.63
C ASN A 131 -18.53 -11.15 -12.15
N GLU A 132 -18.80 -11.23 -13.45
CA GLU A 132 -19.33 -12.44 -14.12
C GLU A 132 -18.34 -13.61 -14.01
N LEU A 133 -17.05 -13.32 -14.11
CA LEU A 133 -15.97 -14.30 -13.99
C LEU A 133 -15.63 -14.68 -12.54
N GLY A 134 -16.31 -14.10 -11.54
CA GLY A 134 -16.06 -14.41 -10.12
C GLY A 134 -14.91 -13.65 -9.48
N PHE A 135 -14.50 -12.51 -10.08
CA PHE A 135 -13.42 -11.64 -9.60
C PHE A 135 -13.94 -10.25 -9.23
N VAL A 136 -13.11 -9.53 -8.50
CA VAL A 136 -13.18 -8.07 -8.34
C VAL A 136 -11.87 -7.44 -8.82
N ILE A 137 -11.93 -6.22 -9.33
CA ILE A 137 -10.73 -5.48 -9.71
C ILE A 137 -10.24 -4.69 -8.50
N LYS A 138 -8.97 -4.84 -8.14
CA LYS A 138 -8.28 -4.06 -7.11
C LYS A 138 -6.96 -3.50 -7.67
N LEU A 139 -6.60 -2.28 -7.31
CA LEU A 139 -5.25 -1.77 -7.56
C LEU A 139 -4.32 -2.38 -6.52
N LEU A 140 -3.47 -3.32 -6.93
CA LEU A 140 -2.52 -3.96 -6.05
C LEU A 140 -1.11 -3.45 -6.29
N ALA A 141 -0.42 -3.17 -5.20
CA ALA A 141 1.02 -2.99 -5.13
C ALA A 141 1.64 -4.34 -4.74
N VAL A 142 2.50 -4.87 -5.58
CA VAL A 142 3.12 -6.19 -5.39
C VAL A 142 4.63 -6.04 -5.51
N THR A 143 5.35 -6.53 -4.51
CA THR A 143 6.81 -6.69 -4.58
C THR A 143 7.20 -8.08 -4.10
N GLU A 144 8.07 -8.75 -4.86
CA GLU A 144 8.43 -10.15 -4.62
C GLU A 144 9.91 -10.37 -4.91
N ASN A 145 10.59 -11.10 -4.03
CA ASN A 145 11.96 -11.55 -4.24
C ASN A 145 11.94 -13.00 -4.71
N LYS A 146 12.26 -13.22 -5.99
CA LYS A 146 12.38 -14.53 -6.62
C LYS A 146 13.85 -14.78 -6.98
N SER A 147 14.49 -15.73 -6.32
CA SER A 147 15.86 -16.11 -6.62
C SER A 147 16.82 -14.90 -6.65
N SER A 148 16.73 -14.05 -5.64
CA SER A 148 17.53 -12.82 -5.49
C SER A 148 17.26 -11.74 -6.55
N LYS A 149 16.17 -11.84 -7.29
CA LYS A 149 15.66 -10.78 -8.16
C LYS A 149 14.37 -10.21 -7.60
N ILE A 150 14.31 -8.89 -7.47
CA ILE A 150 13.14 -8.19 -6.98
C ILE A 150 12.27 -7.80 -8.19
N TYR A 151 11.00 -8.18 -8.13
CA TYR A 151 9.97 -7.81 -9.09
C TYR A 151 8.94 -6.96 -8.37
N SER A 152 8.71 -5.76 -8.87
CA SER A 152 7.76 -4.82 -8.26
C SER A 152 6.85 -4.21 -9.31
N ASN A 153 5.56 -4.15 -9.01
CA ASN A 153 4.59 -3.48 -9.86
C ASN A 153 3.39 -2.97 -9.07
N VAL A 154 2.71 -1.98 -9.65
CA VAL A 154 1.41 -1.48 -9.21
C VAL A 154 0.48 -1.53 -10.41
N ALA A 155 -0.61 -2.29 -10.31
CA ALA A 155 -1.55 -2.42 -11.42
C ALA A 155 -2.95 -2.85 -10.92
N PRO A 156 -4.00 -2.69 -11.75
CA PRO A 156 -5.27 -3.36 -11.55
C PRO A 156 -5.12 -4.88 -11.71
N TYR A 157 -5.60 -5.62 -10.71
CA TYR A 157 -5.60 -7.08 -10.70
C TYR A 157 -7.02 -7.64 -10.58
N LEU A 158 -7.26 -8.76 -11.24
CA LEU A 158 -8.41 -9.60 -10.99
C LEU A 158 -8.18 -10.42 -9.72
N VAL A 159 -8.89 -10.08 -8.66
CA VAL A 159 -8.80 -10.76 -7.36
C VAL A 159 -10.00 -11.66 -7.17
N PRO A 160 -9.82 -12.98 -6.95
CA PRO A 160 -10.93 -13.89 -6.70
C PRO A 160 -11.83 -13.40 -5.55
N LYS A 161 -13.16 -13.48 -5.69
CA LYS A 161 -14.11 -12.98 -4.67
C LYS A 161 -13.96 -13.60 -3.28
N ASN A 162 -13.41 -14.82 -3.21
CA ASN A 162 -13.11 -15.49 -1.94
C ASN A 162 -11.78 -15.04 -1.29
N HIS A 163 -10.94 -14.31 -2.01
CA HIS A 163 -9.66 -13.81 -1.48
C HIS A 163 -9.89 -12.68 -0.46
N PRO A 164 -9.13 -12.60 0.65
CA PRO A 164 -9.28 -11.54 1.64
C PRO A 164 -9.20 -10.13 1.05
N LEU A 165 -8.26 -9.84 0.14
CA LEU A 165 -8.13 -8.52 -0.52
C LEU A 165 -9.38 -8.12 -1.33
N ALA A 166 -10.16 -9.07 -1.83
CA ALA A 166 -11.40 -8.78 -2.55
C ALA A 166 -12.46 -8.10 -1.66
N LYS A 167 -12.39 -8.35 -0.34
CA LYS A 167 -13.34 -7.85 0.66
C LYS A 167 -12.93 -6.51 1.27
N VAL A 168 -11.76 -6.00 0.94
CA VAL A 168 -11.27 -4.70 1.39
C VAL A 168 -11.92 -3.61 0.55
N ASN A 169 -12.92 -2.94 1.10
CA ASN A 169 -13.72 -1.93 0.40
C ASN A 169 -13.46 -0.51 0.92
N ASP A 170 -14.08 0.45 0.29
CA ASP A 170 -14.02 1.86 0.60
C ASP A 170 -12.58 2.39 0.60
N ASN A 171 -12.24 3.26 1.53
CA ASN A 171 -10.90 3.85 1.68
C ASN A 171 -9.94 3.03 2.56
N TYR A 172 -10.30 1.76 2.86
CA TYR A 172 -9.44 0.90 3.65
C TYR A 172 -8.23 0.40 2.85
N ASN A 173 -7.12 0.28 3.56
CA ASN A 173 -5.91 -0.38 3.07
C ASN A 173 -5.79 -1.77 3.68
N ALA A 174 -5.13 -2.68 2.96
CA ALA A 174 -4.77 -4.00 3.48
C ALA A 174 -3.48 -4.47 2.83
N ILE A 175 -2.62 -5.08 3.63
CA ILE A 175 -1.31 -5.58 3.22
C ILE A 175 -1.16 -7.03 3.67
N GLU A 176 -0.74 -7.89 2.75
CA GLU A 176 -0.30 -9.25 3.01
C GLU A 176 1.23 -9.30 2.95
N ILE A 177 1.86 -9.87 3.97
CA ILE A 177 3.30 -10.12 4.04
C ILE A 177 3.54 -11.61 4.13
N ASN A 178 4.35 -12.16 3.23
CA ASN A 178 4.70 -13.57 3.20
C ASN A 178 6.12 -13.77 3.76
N GLY A 179 6.22 -14.38 4.92
CA GLY A 179 7.47 -14.75 5.58
C GLY A 179 7.70 -16.26 5.57
N ASP A 180 8.95 -16.69 5.62
CA ASP A 180 9.34 -18.11 5.56
C ASP A 180 8.93 -18.91 6.81
N LEU A 181 9.07 -18.34 8.00
CA LEU A 181 8.71 -18.99 9.25
C LEU A 181 7.29 -18.65 9.72
N VAL A 182 6.90 -17.39 9.58
CA VAL A 182 5.60 -16.89 10.08
C VAL A 182 4.45 -17.20 9.13
N GLY A 183 4.74 -17.53 7.85
CA GLY A 183 3.72 -17.69 6.81
C GLY A 183 3.13 -16.35 6.36
N ASN A 184 1.83 -16.33 6.13
CA ASN A 184 1.12 -15.15 5.62
C ASN A 184 0.53 -14.33 6.76
N LEU A 185 0.92 -13.08 6.86
CA LEU A 185 0.34 -12.11 7.78
C LEU A 185 -0.51 -11.09 7.05
N TRP A 186 -1.57 -10.65 7.70
CA TRP A 186 -2.55 -9.73 7.16
C TRP A 186 -2.70 -8.51 8.06
N PHE A 187 -2.56 -7.34 7.48
CA PHE A 187 -2.78 -6.06 8.14
C PHE A 187 -3.87 -5.31 7.40
N GLN A 188 -4.85 -4.78 8.11
CA GLN A 188 -5.94 -4.00 7.52
C GLN A 188 -6.31 -2.85 8.43
N GLY A 189 -6.58 -1.69 7.85
CA GLY A 189 -7.00 -0.51 8.59
C GLY A 189 -7.22 0.70 7.69
N GLN A 190 -7.39 1.85 8.32
CA GLN A 190 -7.45 3.12 7.60
C GLN A 190 -6.05 3.54 7.18
N GLY A 191 -5.81 3.56 5.87
CA GLY A 191 -4.52 3.91 5.27
C GLY A 191 -4.23 5.40 5.18
N ALA A 192 -5.18 6.24 5.60
CA ALA A 192 -5.09 7.70 5.63
C ALA A 192 -6.08 8.27 6.65
N GLY A 193 -5.92 9.54 6.99
CA GLY A 193 -6.83 10.26 7.88
C GLY A 193 -6.12 10.95 9.04
N LYS A 194 -6.67 12.08 9.49
CA LYS A 194 -6.03 12.93 10.51
C LYS A 194 -5.69 12.17 11.78
N LEU A 195 -6.64 11.42 12.34
CA LEU A 195 -6.41 10.71 13.61
C LEU A 195 -5.48 9.51 13.45
N SER A 196 -5.64 8.72 12.39
CA SER A 196 -4.79 7.56 12.12
C SER A 196 -3.32 7.96 11.89
N THR A 197 -3.09 9.00 11.08
CA THR A 197 -1.74 9.54 10.86
C THR A 197 -1.14 10.13 12.15
N THR A 198 -1.95 10.88 12.93
CA THR A 198 -1.49 11.43 14.23
C THR A 198 -1.10 10.31 15.20
N SER A 199 -1.88 9.23 15.26
CA SER A 199 -1.55 8.07 16.11
C SER A 199 -0.20 7.47 15.78
N ALA A 200 0.10 7.27 14.50
CA ALA A 200 1.39 6.74 14.05
C ALA A 200 2.55 7.68 14.41
N VAL A 201 2.40 8.99 14.16
CA VAL A 201 3.44 10.00 14.49
C VAL A 201 3.70 10.05 16.01
N ILE A 202 2.65 10.02 16.84
CA ILE A 202 2.81 9.99 18.29
C ILE A 202 3.50 8.69 18.72
N GLY A 203 3.14 7.55 18.11
CA GLY A 203 3.80 6.27 18.36
C GLY A 203 5.30 6.32 18.05
N ASP A 204 5.67 6.94 16.93
CA ASP A 204 7.06 7.15 16.55
C ASP A 204 7.83 8.01 17.56
N LEU A 205 7.24 9.11 18.04
CA LEU A 205 7.84 9.99 19.05
C LEU A 205 8.09 9.23 20.36
N ILE A 206 7.08 8.50 20.86
CA ILE A 206 7.21 7.68 22.08
C ILE A 206 8.28 6.60 21.89
N GLY A 207 8.30 5.95 20.73
CA GLY A 207 9.30 4.93 20.41
C GLY A 207 10.73 5.47 20.32
N ILE A 208 10.93 6.71 19.88
CA ILE A 208 12.23 7.38 19.90
C ILE A 208 12.66 7.65 21.34
N GLU A 209 11.77 8.19 22.18
CA GLU A 209 12.05 8.51 23.59
C GLU A 209 12.45 7.26 24.39
N ASN A 210 11.66 6.19 24.30
CA ASN A 210 11.89 4.95 25.06
C ASN A 210 13.13 4.14 24.62
N SER A 211 13.77 4.54 23.54
CA SER A 211 14.96 3.84 23.03
C SER A 211 16.27 4.60 23.37
N THR A 212 16.20 5.66 24.17
CA THR A 212 17.35 6.36 24.75
C THR A 212 17.74 5.71 26.07
#